data_8480a82b80b44407aba39ceb928dca6d
#
_entry.id   8480a82b80b44407aba39ceb928dca6d
#
_cell.length_a   1.000
_cell.length_b   1.000
_cell.length_c   1.000
_cell.angle_alpha   90.00
_cell.angle_beta   90.00
_cell.angle_gamma   90.00
#
_symmetry.space_group_name_H-M   'P 1'
#
loop_
_entity.id
_entity.type
_entity.pdbx_description
1 polymer ?
#
loop_
_entity_poly.entity_id
_entity_poly.type
_entity_poly.pdbx_seq_one_letter_code
_entity_poly.pdbx_strand_id
1 'polypeptide(L)'
;PTSVTYEEGIYVGYRYFNTFNVKPSYEFGYGLSYTTFEYSDIKLSGKTFGDKMTISVTVKNTGKTAGKEVVELYLSAPSKAIDKPSSELKAFGKTKLLQAGESQTITLTLEAKNLASFVSAKNAWIAEAGSYKVSIGDSSMNIKKSAVFNVPKELIVEKTNSSFASDIQFTDLKQ
;
A
#
# COMPACT_ATOMS: atom_id res chain seq x y z
N PRO A 1 2.00 19.00 31.56
CA PRO A 1 2.59 19.48 30.32
C PRO A 1 1.55 20.26 29.54
N THR A 2 1.93 21.41 28.98
CA THR A 2 1.03 22.30 28.23
C THR A 2 1.05 21.98 26.72
N SER A 3 1.89 21.06 26.29
CA SER A 3 2.02 20.62 24.89
C SER A 3 2.37 19.13 24.81
N VAL A 4 1.97 18.51 23.70
CA VAL A 4 2.31 17.13 23.33
C VAL A 4 2.94 17.18 21.94
N THR A 5 4.07 16.52 21.77
CA THR A 5 4.76 16.40 20.47
C THR A 5 4.51 15.01 19.90
N TYR A 6 4.11 14.94 18.62
CA TYR A 6 3.91 13.71 17.88
C TYR A 6 5.09 13.54 16.92
N GLU A 7 6.02 12.65 17.28
CA GLU A 7 7.28 12.43 16.55
C GLU A 7 7.24 11.21 15.61
N GLU A 8 6.16 10.43 15.66
CA GLU A 8 5.99 9.23 14.83
C GLU A 8 5.89 9.54 13.33
N GLY A 9 5.57 10.77 12.95
CA GLY A 9 5.50 11.21 11.57
C GLY A 9 4.58 10.33 10.72
N ILE A 10 5.13 9.73 9.64
CA ILE A 10 4.39 8.84 8.74
C ILE A 10 4.23 7.41 9.28
N TYR A 11 4.93 7.07 10.37
CA TYR A 11 4.98 5.71 10.94
C TYR A 11 3.88 5.49 11.98
N VAL A 12 2.63 5.50 11.52
CA VAL A 12 1.44 5.28 12.36
C VAL A 12 0.80 3.94 12.02
N GLY A 13 0.36 3.21 13.04
CA GLY A 13 -0.34 1.93 12.91
C GLY A 13 0.51 0.86 12.20
N TYR A 14 -0.06 0.15 11.22
CA TYR A 14 0.63 -0.94 10.51
C TYR A 14 1.91 -0.47 9.80
N ARG A 15 2.01 0.81 9.40
CA ARG A 15 3.22 1.36 8.78
C ARG A 15 4.41 1.25 9.73
N TYR A 16 4.21 1.56 11.02
CA TYR A 16 5.21 1.37 12.07
C TYR A 16 5.53 -0.11 12.26
N PHE A 17 4.52 -0.92 12.54
CA PHE A 17 4.72 -2.34 12.85
C PHE A 17 5.43 -3.08 11.72
N ASN A 18 5.03 -2.86 10.46
CA ASN A 18 5.64 -3.53 9.31
C ASN A 18 7.04 -3.00 9.00
N THR A 19 7.29 -1.69 9.15
CA THR A 19 8.59 -1.10 8.82
C THR A 19 9.66 -1.46 9.84
N PHE A 20 9.32 -1.43 11.13
CA PHE A 20 10.28 -1.70 12.21
C PHE A 20 10.24 -3.16 12.70
N ASN A 21 9.52 -4.05 11.99
CA ASN A 21 9.37 -5.47 12.33
C ASN A 21 8.87 -5.70 13.77
N VAL A 22 8.00 -4.84 14.25
CA VAL A 22 7.35 -4.99 15.55
C VAL A 22 6.09 -5.83 15.36
N LYS A 23 5.96 -6.93 16.09
CA LYS A 23 4.80 -7.82 15.98
C LYS A 23 3.61 -7.22 16.73
N PRO A 24 2.49 -6.86 16.05
CA PRO A 24 1.26 -6.46 16.72
C PRO A 24 0.50 -7.69 17.25
N SER A 25 -0.46 -7.47 18.14
CA SER A 25 -1.39 -8.53 18.56
C SER A 25 -2.25 -9.02 17.39
N TYR A 26 -2.71 -8.07 16.56
CA TYR A 26 -3.42 -8.32 15.30
C TYR A 26 -2.93 -7.31 14.27
N GLU A 27 -2.59 -7.78 13.07
CA GLU A 27 -2.21 -6.92 11.96
C GLU A 27 -3.41 -6.17 11.36
N PHE A 28 -3.13 -5.07 10.67
CA PHE A 28 -4.16 -4.35 9.92
C PHE A 28 -4.77 -5.25 8.84
N GLY A 29 -6.09 -5.27 8.75
CA GLY A 29 -6.83 -6.16 7.84
C GLY A 29 -7.13 -7.55 8.42
N TYR A 30 -6.57 -7.91 9.59
CA TYR A 30 -6.84 -9.21 10.20
C TYR A 30 -8.32 -9.46 10.36
N GLY A 31 -8.77 -10.65 9.95
CA GLY A 31 -10.15 -11.10 10.11
C GLY A 31 -10.27 -12.62 10.01
N LEU A 32 -11.38 -13.12 10.49
CA LEU A 32 -11.72 -14.55 10.40
C LEU A 32 -12.76 -14.77 9.31
N SER A 33 -12.69 -15.91 8.66
CA SER A 33 -13.68 -16.35 7.67
C SER A 33 -14.16 -17.77 7.96
N TYR A 34 -15.41 -18.07 7.60
CA TYR A 34 -15.95 -19.44 7.63
C TYR A 34 -15.57 -20.27 6.41
N THR A 35 -14.77 -19.71 5.52
CA THR A 35 -14.29 -20.38 4.29
C THR A 35 -12.84 -19.98 4.01
N THR A 36 -12.23 -20.58 3.02
CA THR A 36 -10.85 -20.33 2.61
C THR A 36 -10.79 -19.81 1.18
N PHE A 37 -9.81 -18.99 0.89
CA PHE A 37 -9.63 -18.39 -0.44
C PHE A 37 -8.21 -18.64 -0.96
N GLU A 38 -8.11 -18.82 -2.28
CA GLU A 38 -6.87 -18.92 -3.02
C GLU A 38 -6.75 -17.75 -3.99
N TYR A 39 -5.54 -17.25 -4.15
CA TYR A 39 -5.21 -16.13 -5.00
C TYR A 39 -4.35 -16.59 -6.18
N SER A 40 -4.74 -16.23 -7.41
CA SER A 40 -3.92 -16.43 -8.60
C SER A 40 -2.68 -15.55 -8.58
N ASP A 41 -1.80 -15.73 -9.54
CA ASP A 41 -0.72 -14.78 -9.78
C ASP A 41 -1.25 -13.42 -10.22
N ILE A 42 -0.50 -12.37 -9.84
CA ILE A 42 -0.83 -10.99 -10.19
C ILE A 42 -0.55 -10.77 -11.68
N LYS A 43 -1.51 -10.13 -12.35
CA LYS A 43 -1.33 -9.62 -13.72
C LYS A 43 -1.23 -8.10 -13.66
N LEU A 44 -0.10 -7.56 -14.12
CA LEU A 44 0.12 -6.12 -14.30
C LEU A 44 -0.21 -5.71 -15.73
N SER A 45 -0.73 -4.50 -15.94
CA SER A 45 -0.94 -3.95 -17.28
C SER A 45 0.35 -3.67 -18.05
N GLY A 46 1.50 -3.70 -17.39
CA GLY A 46 2.81 -3.53 -17.97
C GLY A 46 3.94 -3.67 -16.94
N LYS A 47 5.18 -3.72 -17.41
CA LYS A 47 6.37 -3.74 -16.54
C LYS A 47 6.87 -2.35 -16.18
N THR A 48 6.39 -1.33 -16.85
CA THR A 48 6.80 0.07 -16.66
C THR A 48 5.55 0.90 -16.40
N PHE A 49 5.62 1.79 -15.42
CA PHE A 49 4.55 2.73 -15.11
C PHE A 49 4.47 3.79 -16.21
N GLY A 50 3.27 4.00 -16.71
CA GLY A 50 2.91 5.13 -17.56
C GLY A 50 2.07 6.14 -16.77
N ASP A 51 0.83 6.36 -17.19
CA ASP A 51 -0.11 7.24 -16.47
C ASP A 51 -0.84 6.51 -15.32
N LYS A 52 -1.04 5.20 -15.51
CA LYS A 52 -1.67 4.31 -14.54
C LYS A 52 -1.12 2.90 -14.64
N MET A 53 -1.24 2.15 -13.56
CA MET A 53 -0.94 0.71 -13.50
C MET A 53 -2.19 -0.03 -13.04
N THR A 54 -2.66 -0.95 -13.87
CA THR A 54 -3.78 -1.85 -13.51
C THR A 54 -3.22 -3.17 -13.00
N ILE A 55 -3.75 -3.63 -11.88
CA ILE A 55 -3.35 -4.84 -11.17
C ILE A 55 -4.59 -5.75 -11.07
N SER A 56 -4.52 -6.96 -11.60
CA SER A 56 -5.61 -7.93 -11.51
C SER A 56 -5.16 -9.19 -10.80
N VAL A 57 -6.03 -9.72 -9.95
CA VAL A 57 -5.85 -11.00 -9.25
C VAL A 57 -7.19 -11.73 -9.22
N THR A 58 -7.18 -13.04 -9.44
CA THR A 58 -8.38 -13.86 -9.30
C THR A 58 -8.39 -14.51 -7.92
N VAL A 59 -9.51 -14.34 -7.22
CA VAL A 59 -9.78 -14.96 -5.92
C VAL A 59 -10.79 -16.08 -6.12
N LYS A 60 -10.48 -17.27 -5.60
CA LYS A 60 -11.32 -18.46 -5.63
C LYS A 60 -11.69 -18.86 -4.21
N ASN A 61 -12.96 -19.10 -3.95
CA ASN A 61 -13.40 -19.74 -2.72
C ASN A 61 -13.07 -21.25 -2.81
N THR A 62 -12.11 -21.70 -2.00
CA THR A 62 -11.68 -23.11 -1.94
C THR A 62 -12.30 -23.88 -0.82
N GLY A 63 -13.05 -23.21 0.08
CA GLY A 63 -13.77 -23.86 1.15
C GLY A 63 -15.16 -24.36 0.74
N LYS A 64 -15.93 -24.82 1.72
CA LYS A 64 -17.25 -25.43 1.51
C LYS A 64 -18.40 -24.46 1.75
N THR A 65 -18.14 -23.30 2.36
CA THR A 65 -19.15 -22.30 2.75
C THR A 65 -19.01 -21.08 1.84
N ALA A 66 -20.13 -20.47 1.47
CA ALA A 66 -20.10 -19.20 0.74
C ALA A 66 -19.48 -18.10 1.58
N GLY A 67 -18.66 -17.25 0.97
CA GLY A 67 -17.97 -16.15 1.67
C GLY A 67 -17.57 -15.02 0.74
N LYS A 68 -17.17 -13.91 1.36
CA LYS A 68 -16.58 -12.75 0.67
C LYS A 68 -15.15 -12.57 1.17
N GLU A 69 -14.28 -12.14 0.26
CA GLU A 69 -12.88 -11.84 0.55
C GLU A 69 -12.57 -10.38 0.30
N VAL A 70 -11.71 -9.79 1.13
CA VAL A 70 -11.15 -8.46 0.91
C VAL A 70 -9.74 -8.61 0.37
N VAL A 71 -9.51 -8.03 -0.79
CA VAL A 71 -8.21 -8.00 -1.46
C VAL A 71 -7.58 -6.65 -1.19
N GLU A 72 -6.49 -6.61 -0.47
CA GLU A 72 -5.73 -5.41 -0.13
C GLU A 72 -4.47 -5.32 -0.99
N LEU A 73 -4.23 -4.16 -1.61
CA LEU A 73 -3.04 -3.87 -2.40
C LEU A 73 -2.11 -2.94 -1.62
N TYR A 74 -0.96 -3.47 -1.28
CA TYR A 74 0.13 -2.75 -0.66
C TYR A 74 1.21 -2.41 -1.68
N LEU A 75 1.77 -1.21 -1.58
CA LEU A 75 2.84 -0.72 -2.42
C LEU A 75 4.08 -0.46 -1.59
N SER A 76 5.19 -1.10 -1.97
CA SER A 76 6.53 -0.75 -1.49
C SER A 76 7.21 0.10 -2.55
N ALA A 77 7.51 1.35 -2.22
CA ALA A 77 8.16 2.30 -3.10
C ALA A 77 9.67 2.38 -2.81
N PRO A 78 10.51 2.83 -3.77
CA PRO A 78 11.89 3.15 -3.48
C PRO A 78 11.99 4.21 -2.38
N SER A 79 12.91 4.00 -1.43
CA SER A 79 13.21 4.94 -0.33
C SER A 79 14.68 5.34 -0.44
N LYS A 80 15.01 6.18 -1.44
CA LYS A 80 16.39 6.63 -1.71
C LYS A 80 16.65 8.01 -1.15
N ALA A 81 15.82 8.97 -1.52
CA ALA A 81 15.91 10.36 -1.10
C ALA A 81 14.76 10.76 -0.16
N ILE A 82 13.67 10.02 -0.20
CA ILE A 82 12.46 10.26 0.60
C ILE A 82 12.26 9.06 1.52
N ASP A 83 12.23 9.32 2.83
CA ASP A 83 11.91 8.29 3.82
C ASP A 83 10.45 7.82 3.65
N LYS A 84 10.23 6.49 3.69
CA LYS A 84 8.92 5.90 3.42
C LYS A 84 8.72 4.62 4.24
N PRO A 85 7.47 4.31 4.61
CA PRO A 85 7.16 3.01 5.18
C PRO A 85 7.53 1.86 4.22
N SER A 86 7.88 0.71 4.77
CA SER A 86 8.22 -0.50 4.00
C SER A 86 7.11 -0.90 3.01
N SER A 87 5.86 -0.62 3.36
CA SER A 87 4.68 -0.81 2.49
C SER A 87 3.51 0.05 2.93
N GLU A 88 2.67 0.45 1.98
CA GLU A 88 1.46 1.23 2.22
C GLU A 88 0.27 0.66 1.46
N LEU A 89 -0.90 0.58 2.12
CA LEU A 89 -2.16 0.26 1.46
C LEU A 89 -2.53 1.38 0.48
N LYS A 90 -2.66 1.06 -0.80
CA LYS A 90 -2.97 2.04 -1.85
C LYS A 90 -4.31 1.78 -2.53
N ALA A 91 -4.80 0.54 -2.48
CA ALA A 91 -6.12 0.19 -3.00
C ALA A 91 -6.64 -1.07 -2.31
N PHE A 92 -7.93 -1.28 -2.35
CA PHE A 92 -8.57 -2.51 -1.91
C PHE A 92 -9.83 -2.78 -2.73
N GLY A 93 -10.28 -4.04 -2.69
CA GLY A 93 -11.53 -4.44 -3.30
C GLY A 93 -12.13 -5.64 -2.56
N LYS A 94 -13.46 -5.72 -2.51
CA LYS A 94 -14.17 -6.82 -1.88
C LYS A 94 -14.87 -7.66 -2.96
N THR A 95 -14.77 -8.99 -2.87
CA THR A 95 -15.50 -9.88 -3.77
C THR A 95 -17.01 -9.81 -3.50
N LYS A 96 -17.80 -10.17 -4.52
CA LYS A 96 -19.18 -10.62 -4.26
C LYS A 96 -19.18 -11.83 -3.33
N LEU A 97 -20.36 -12.28 -2.90
CA LEU A 97 -20.48 -13.57 -2.21
C LEU A 97 -20.11 -14.68 -3.19
N LEU A 98 -19.00 -15.36 -2.93
CA LEU A 98 -18.52 -16.49 -3.73
C LEU A 98 -19.02 -17.81 -3.13
N GLN A 99 -19.73 -18.61 -3.93
CA GLN A 99 -20.08 -19.95 -3.56
C GLN A 99 -18.83 -20.86 -3.52
N ALA A 100 -18.93 -22.04 -2.92
CA ALA A 100 -17.85 -23.03 -2.92
C ALA A 100 -17.37 -23.31 -4.36
N GLY A 101 -16.07 -23.17 -4.60
CA GLY A 101 -15.44 -23.32 -5.93
C GLY A 101 -15.57 -22.11 -6.87
N GLU A 102 -16.39 -21.11 -6.53
CA GLU A 102 -16.57 -19.91 -7.36
C GLU A 102 -15.36 -18.98 -7.30
N SER A 103 -15.12 -18.26 -8.38
CA SER A 103 -14.01 -17.31 -8.51
C SER A 103 -14.49 -15.94 -8.99
N GLN A 104 -13.73 -14.92 -8.64
CA GLN A 104 -13.89 -13.55 -9.16
C GLN A 104 -12.54 -12.91 -9.37
N THR A 105 -12.37 -12.19 -10.47
CA THR A 105 -11.22 -11.33 -10.67
C THR A 105 -11.49 -9.95 -10.09
N ILE A 106 -10.59 -9.50 -9.23
CA ILE A 106 -10.54 -8.14 -8.70
C ILE A 106 -9.49 -7.38 -9.48
N THR A 107 -9.85 -6.20 -9.95
CA THR A 107 -8.96 -5.30 -10.68
C THR A 107 -8.84 -3.99 -9.91
N LEU A 108 -7.61 -3.61 -9.59
CA LEU A 108 -7.25 -2.40 -8.85
C LEU A 108 -6.38 -1.52 -9.75
N THR A 109 -6.47 -0.21 -9.58
CA THR A 109 -5.70 0.75 -10.38
C THR A 109 -4.89 1.65 -9.47
N LEU A 110 -3.60 1.82 -9.80
CA LEU A 110 -2.71 2.82 -9.22
C LEU A 110 -2.50 3.94 -10.22
N GLU A 111 -2.70 5.17 -9.76
CA GLU A 111 -2.37 6.40 -10.47
C GLU A 111 -1.09 7.00 -9.90
N ALA A 112 -0.51 8.01 -10.55
CA ALA A 112 0.73 8.64 -10.11
C ALA A 112 0.67 9.13 -8.65
N LYS A 113 -0.48 9.64 -8.20
CA LYS A 113 -0.69 10.08 -6.81
C LYS A 113 -0.55 8.96 -5.78
N ASN A 114 -0.86 7.71 -6.16
CA ASN A 114 -0.70 6.56 -5.26
C ASN A 114 0.77 6.18 -5.03
N LEU A 115 1.66 6.58 -5.96
CA LEU A 115 3.09 6.31 -5.89
C LEU A 115 3.86 7.41 -5.16
N ALA A 116 3.26 8.60 -5.04
CA ALA A 116 3.92 9.80 -4.55
C ALA A 116 3.96 9.88 -3.01
N SER A 117 5.02 10.50 -2.52
CA SER A 117 5.17 10.97 -1.14
C SER A 117 5.39 12.48 -1.13
N PHE A 118 4.95 13.15 -0.08
CA PHE A 118 5.15 14.59 0.06
C PHE A 118 6.59 14.91 0.46
N VAL A 119 7.21 15.85 -0.23
CA VAL A 119 8.56 16.33 0.04
C VAL A 119 8.48 17.77 0.49
N SER A 120 8.57 18.01 1.79
CA SER A 120 8.43 19.35 2.40
C SER A 120 9.43 20.35 1.82
N ALA A 121 10.68 19.96 1.61
CA ALA A 121 11.71 20.83 1.04
C ALA A 121 11.42 21.29 -0.39
N LYS A 122 10.57 20.58 -1.13
CA LYS A 122 10.19 20.92 -2.51
C LYS A 122 8.73 21.40 -2.61
N ASN A 123 7.97 21.36 -1.52
CA ASN A 123 6.53 21.60 -1.48
C ASN A 123 5.80 20.84 -2.59
N ALA A 124 6.10 19.54 -2.73
CA ALA A 124 5.59 18.75 -3.84
C ALA A 124 5.36 17.28 -3.47
N TRP A 125 4.37 16.68 -4.11
CA TRP A 125 4.16 15.24 -4.13
C TRP A 125 5.01 14.63 -5.23
N ILE A 126 5.92 13.72 -4.87
CA ILE A 126 6.93 13.16 -5.77
C ILE A 126 6.90 11.63 -5.69
N ALA A 127 6.84 10.99 -6.87
CA ALA A 127 7.13 9.58 -7.03
C ALA A 127 8.56 9.41 -7.54
N GLU A 128 9.42 8.74 -6.75
CA GLU A 128 10.82 8.50 -7.11
C GLU A 128 10.95 7.51 -8.27
N ALA A 129 11.97 7.67 -9.08
CA ALA A 129 12.34 6.68 -10.08
C ALA A 129 12.87 5.40 -9.42
N GLY A 130 12.47 4.24 -9.94
CA GLY A 130 12.98 2.95 -9.48
C GLY A 130 11.95 1.84 -9.51
N SER A 131 12.27 0.76 -8.81
CA SER A 131 11.46 -0.44 -8.73
C SER A 131 10.42 -0.33 -7.64
N TYR A 132 9.16 -0.54 -7.99
CA TYR A 132 8.01 -0.58 -7.08
C TYR A 132 7.50 -2.01 -6.98
N LYS A 133 7.25 -2.48 -5.77
CA LYS A 133 6.67 -3.79 -5.52
C LYS A 133 5.21 -3.64 -5.09
N VAL A 134 4.30 -4.27 -5.82
CA VAL A 134 2.92 -4.48 -5.39
C VAL A 134 2.81 -5.80 -4.67
N SER A 135 2.11 -5.81 -3.55
CA SER A 135 1.83 -6.99 -2.75
C SER A 135 0.33 -7.07 -2.50
N ILE A 136 -0.26 -8.22 -2.78
CA ILE A 136 -1.68 -8.51 -2.57
C ILE A 136 -1.82 -9.45 -1.39
N GLY A 137 -2.68 -9.09 -0.46
CA GLY A 137 -2.99 -9.89 0.72
C GLY A 137 -4.43 -9.70 1.20
N ASP A 138 -4.78 -10.43 2.23
CA ASP A 138 -6.01 -10.26 3.02
C ASP A 138 -5.76 -9.47 4.31
N SER A 139 -4.50 -9.15 4.59
CA SER A 139 -4.06 -8.27 5.68
C SER A 139 -2.66 -7.72 5.37
N SER A 140 -2.19 -6.77 6.18
CA SER A 140 -0.89 -6.11 6.02
C SER A 140 0.32 -7.03 6.20
N MET A 141 0.15 -8.16 6.86
CA MET A 141 1.21 -9.16 7.08
C MET A 141 0.95 -10.49 6.37
N ASN A 142 -0.28 -10.77 5.94
CA ASN A 142 -0.61 -12.00 5.23
C ASN A 142 -0.63 -11.78 3.72
N ILE A 143 0.56 -11.55 3.16
CA ILE A 143 0.72 -11.33 1.73
C ILE A 143 0.66 -12.65 0.96
N LYS A 144 -0.23 -12.74 -0.01
CA LYS A 144 -0.45 -13.93 -0.85
C LYS A 144 0.38 -13.91 -2.12
N LYS A 145 0.47 -12.78 -2.79
CA LYS A 145 1.15 -12.62 -4.08
C LYS A 145 1.85 -11.27 -4.19
N SER A 146 2.93 -11.23 -4.98
CA SER A 146 3.65 -9.98 -5.27
C SER A 146 4.09 -9.91 -6.71
N ALA A 147 4.23 -8.68 -7.23
CA ALA A 147 4.77 -8.38 -8.55
C ALA A 147 5.54 -7.05 -8.50
N VAL A 148 6.36 -6.81 -9.51
CA VAL A 148 7.24 -5.63 -9.56
C VAL A 148 7.03 -4.91 -10.89
N PHE A 149 7.01 -3.57 -10.84
CA PHE A 149 7.07 -2.70 -12.00
C PHE A 149 8.09 -1.58 -11.79
N ASN A 150 8.48 -0.90 -12.85
CA ASN A 150 9.47 0.15 -12.82
C ASN A 150 8.86 1.52 -13.14
N VAL A 151 9.27 2.55 -12.39
CA VAL A 151 9.03 3.97 -12.71
C VAL A 151 10.33 4.52 -13.29
N PRO A 152 10.38 4.86 -14.59
CA PRO A 152 11.64 5.11 -15.28
C PRO A 152 12.29 6.44 -14.90
N LYS A 153 11.51 7.40 -14.43
CA LYS A 153 11.98 8.75 -14.03
C LYS A 153 11.14 9.28 -12.88
N GLU A 154 11.70 10.20 -12.09
CA GLU A 154 10.98 10.93 -11.07
C GLU A 154 9.74 11.63 -11.65
N LEU A 155 8.61 11.55 -10.98
CA LEU A 155 7.37 12.19 -11.35
C LEU A 155 7.00 13.22 -10.27
N ILE A 156 6.91 14.48 -10.65
CA ILE A 156 6.30 15.52 -9.82
C ILE A 156 4.80 15.47 -10.12
N VAL A 157 4.04 14.93 -9.17
CA VAL A 157 2.61 14.69 -9.34
C VAL A 157 1.81 15.95 -9.07
N GLU A 158 2.21 16.70 -8.02
CA GLU A 158 1.54 17.92 -7.62
C GLU A 158 2.53 18.84 -6.90
N LYS A 159 2.46 20.14 -7.17
CA LYS A 159 3.16 21.19 -6.42
C LYS A 159 2.17 21.91 -5.54
N THR A 160 2.55 22.17 -4.29
CA THR A 160 1.76 22.91 -3.33
C THR A 160 2.47 24.19 -2.90
N ASN A 161 1.72 25.11 -2.32
CA ASN A 161 2.29 26.28 -1.66
C ASN A 161 2.30 26.05 -0.16
N SER A 162 3.39 26.41 0.52
CA SER A 162 3.41 26.43 1.98
C SER A 162 2.54 27.60 2.46
N SER A 163 1.45 27.28 3.15
CA SER A 163 0.56 28.31 3.73
C SER A 163 0.90 28.65 5.16
N PHE A 164 1.55 27.71 5.88
CA PHE A 164 1.97 27.88 7.27
C PHE A 164 3.34 27.24 7.46
N ALA A 165 4.23 27.97 8.11
CA ALA A 165 5.50 27.45 8.59
C ALA A 165 5.40 27.27 10.12
N SER A 166 5.93 26.17 10.64
CA SER A 166 6.10 26.00 12.09
C SER A 166 7.36 26.70 12.56
N ASP A 167 7.26 27.48 13.63
CA ASP A 167 8.42 28.06 14.29
C ASP A 167 9.18 27.02 15.16
N ILE A 168 8.61 25.83 15.32
CA ILE A 168 9.17 24.74 16.12
C ILE A 168 9.78 23.71 15.19
N GLN A 169 11.03 23.34 15.45
CA GLN A 169 11.69 22.23 14.76
C GLN A 169 11.26 20.90 15.40
N PHE A 170 10.82 19.97 14.55
CA PHE A 170 10.46 18.61 14.95
C PHE A 170 11.48 17.62 14.38
N THR A 171 11.77 16.58 15.14
CA THR A 171 12.55 15.43 14.67
C THR A 171 11.60 14.26 14.50
N ASP A 172 11.29 13.93 13.26
CA ASP A 172 10.44 12.77 12.95
C ASP A 172 11.20 11.46 13.12
N LEU A 173 10.46 10.40 13.49
CA LEU A 173 10.95 9.03 13.44
C LEU A 173 11.34 8.69 11.99
N LYS A 174 12.48 8.03 11.82
CA LYS A 174 13.00 7.59 10.50
C LYS A 174 13.30 6.09 10.51
N GLN A 175 13.24 5.49 9.33
CA GLN A 175 13.64 4.11 9.08
C GLN A 175 15.16 3.95 9.15
#